data_1df5ec2e484edbd6095ccdf62aa5242f
#
_entry.id   1df5ec2e484edbd6095ccdf62aa5242f
#
_cell.length_a   1.000
_cell.length_b   1.000
_cell.length_c   1.000
_cell.angle_alpha   90.00
_cell.angle_beta   90.00
_cell.angle_gamma   90.00
#
_symmetry.space_group_name_H-M   'P 1'
#
loop_
_entity.id
_entity.type
_entity.pdbx_description
1 polymer ?
#
loop_
_entity_poly.entity_id
_entity_poly.type
_entity_poly.pdbx_seq_one_letter_code
_entity_poly.pdbx_strand_id
1 'polypeptide(L)'
;MTIGIDKIGFATSNYVLKLNDLAAARETDPDKLSKGLLLKELSIAPLTEDIVTLGAAAAEPILTAEDKEKIDMVIVATESGIDQSKAAAVFVHGLLGIQPFARSFEIKEACYGATAALDYAKLHIEKHPDSKVLVLASDIAKYGINTPGEPTQGAGAISMLISRNPRILAFNDDNVAQTRDVMDFWRPNYSTTPYVNGLYSTQQYLDSLKTTWTEYQKRHKLALKDFAAYCFHLPYPKLALKGLNKIMDKSLAQEQQDQLKKNFEASILYSQKVGNIYTGSLFLGLLSLLENSDNLKAGDRIALFGYGSGAVSEIFSANLVGGYEKHLSQTRLEELDQRQALSVEEYERIFFEEAELDAEGNACFSGYEDQSFALAEIAEHQRKYIKVEKSS
;
A
#
# COMPACT_ATOMS: atom_id res chain seq x y z
N MET A 1 -6.24 5.38 -26.84
CA MET A 1 -5.01 5.70 -26.05
C MET A 1 -5.15 4.94 -24.74
N THR A 2 -4.23 4.07 -24.38
CA THR A 2 -4.24 3.32 -23.12
C THR A 2 -3.34 4.03 -22.11
N ILE A 3 -3.83 4.17 -20.87
CA ILE A 3 -3.09 4.74 -19.74
C ILE A 3 -3.11 3.70 -18.62
N GLY A 4 -2.05 3.62 -17.84
CA GLY A 4 -2.01 2.68 -16.74
C GLY A 4 -0.68 2.60 -16.02
N ILE A 5 -0.45 1.52 -15.30
CA ILE A 5 0.76 1.27 -14.53
C ILE A 5 1.86 0.77 -15.49
N ASP A 6 2.86 1.60 -15.70
CA ASP A 6 4.04 1.29 -16.52
C ASP A 6 5.13 0.57 -15.71
N LYS A 7 5.33 1.00 -14.46
CA LYS A 7 6.27 0.40 -13.52
C LYS A 7 5.65 0.39 -12.13
N ILE A 8 6.00 -0.61 -11.34
CA ILE A 8 5.58 -0.74 -9.94
C ILE A 8 6.77 -1.15 -9.08
N GLY A 9 6.95 -0.49 -7.94
CA GLY A 9 8.00 -0.76 -6.99
C GLY A 9 7.43 -0.90 -5.57
N PHE A 10 8.20 -1.54 -4.71
CA PHE A 10 7.83 -1.79 -3.32
C PHE A 10 9.04 -1.65 -2.42
N ALA A 11 8.83 -1.07 -1.25
CA ALA A 11 9.78 -1.08 -0.15
C ALA A 11 9.05 -1.29 1.18
N THR A 12 9.75 -1.92 2.10
CA THR A 12 9.32 -2.10 3.49
C THR A 12 10.54 -2.09 4.38
N SER A 13 10.35 -1.97 5.70
CA SER A 13 11.45 -2.02 6.64
C SER A 13 12.18 -3.37 6.61
N ASN A 14 13.47 -3.33 6.90
CA ASN A 14 14.30 -4.52 7.09
C ASN A 14 14.00 -5.24 8.42
N TYR A 15 13.23 -4.63 9.32
CA TYR A 15 12.86 -5.22 10.60
C TYR A 15 11.48 -5.86 10.55
N VAL A 16 11.37 -7.06 11.17
CA VAL A 16 10.14 -7.84 11.17
C VAL A 16 9.85 -8.44 12.54
N LEU A 17 8.58 -8.36 12.98
CA LEU A 17 8.08 -9.07 14.15
C LEU A 17 7.30 -10.31 13.70
N LYS A 18 7.67 -11.48 14.20
CA LYS A 18 6.92 -12.72 13.97
C LYS A 18 5.68 -12.75 14.85
N LEU A 19 4.52 -13.02 14.26
CA LEU A 19 3.26 -13.04 15.00
C LEU A 19 3.14 -14.19 15.99
N ASN A 20 3.88 -15.27 15.85
CA ASN A 20 3.95 -16.33 16.86
C ASN A 20 4.63 -15.82 18.15
N ASP A 21 5.67 -15.00 18.04
CA ASP A 21 6.37 -14.41 19.18
C ASP A 21 5.48 -13.38 19.87
N LEU A 22 4.77 -12.55 19.07
CA LEU A 22 3.76 -11.63 19.60
C LEU A 22 2.63 -12.38 20.33
N ALA A 23 2.12 -13.47 19.74
CA ALA A 23 1.06 -14.28 20.36
C ALA A 23 1.49 -14.84 21.72
N ALA A 24 2.72 -15.34 21.81
CA ALA A 24 3.29 -15.83 23.07
C ALA A 24 3.39 -14.71 24.13
N ALA A 25 3.91 -13.54 23.74
CA ALA A 25 4.06 -12.38 24.64
C ALA A 25 2.72 -11.78 25.10
N ARG A 26 1.66 -11.91 24.28
CA ARG A 26 0.29 -11.44 24.59
C ARG A 26 -0.62 -12.55 25.14
N GLU A 27 -0.08 -13.72 25.49
CA GLU A 27 -0.82 -14.88 26.00
C GLU A 27 -2.06 -15.20 25.12
N THR A 28 -1.88 -15.05 23.79
CA THR A 28 -2.94 -15.24 22.80
C THR A 28 -2.68 -16.51 22.01
N ASP A 29 -3.74 -17.23 21.64
CA ASP A 29 -3.66 -18.38 20.75
C ASP A 29 -3.10 -17.97 19.38
N PRO A 30 -1.94 -18.53 18.93
CA PRO A 30 -1.33 -18.22 17.64
C PRO A 30 -2.28 -18.47 16.45
N ASP A 31 -3.21 -19.41 16.55
CA ASP A 31 -4.19 -19.70 15.52
C ASP A 31 -5.18 -18.54 15.27
N LYS A 32 -5.42 -17.69 16.27
CA LYS A 32 -6.22 -16.47 16.08
C LYS A 32 -5.56 -15.50 15.13
N LEU A 33 -4.23 -15.46 15.10
CA LEU A 33 -3.45 -14.59 14.22
C LEU A 33 -3.22 -15.25 12.84
N SER A 34 -2.69 -16.46 12.81
CA SER A 34 -2.35 -17.17 11.59
C SER A 34 -3.57 -17.62 10.76
N LYS A 35 -4.64 -18.13 11.41
CA LYS A 35 -5.88 -18.56 10.74
C LYS A 35 -6.98 -17.51 10.81
N GLY A 36 -7.03 -16.76 11.92
CA GLY A 36 -8.04 -15.73 12.17
C GLY A 36 -7.84 -14.46 11.34
N LEU A 37 -6.60 -14.01 11.15
CA LEU A 37 -6.21 -12.85 10.34
C LEU A 37 -5.56 -13.22 9.01
N LEU A 38 -4.99 -14.43 8.89
CA LEU A 38 -4.12 -14.88 7.79
C LEU A 38 -2.84 -14.05 7.69
N LEU A 39 -2.26 -13.67 8.82
CA LEU A 39 -0.99 -12.94 8.93
C LEU A 39 0.08 -13.82 9.58
N LYS A 40 1.33 -13.56 9.28
CA LYS A 40 2.51 -14.28 9.78
C LYS A 40 3.51 -13.36 10.46
N GLU A 41 3.71 -12.19 9.89
CA GLU A 41 4.73 -11.23 10.27
C GLU A 41 4.21 -9.79 10.13
N LEU A 42 4.85 -8.86 10.83
CA LEU A 42 4.62 -7.41 10.70
C LEU A 42 5.93 -6.72 10.40
N SER A 43 5.96 -5.82 9.43
CA SER A 43 7.09 -4.91 9.21
C SER A 43 7.10 -3.82 10.25
N ILE A 44 8.27 -3.55 10.83
CA ILE A 44 8.47 -2.58 11.90
C ILE A 44 9.45 -1.51 11.41
N ALA A 45 8.97 -0.28 11.27
CA ALA A 45 9.80 0.85 10.87
C ALA A 45 10.45 1.51 12.10
N PRO A 46 11.79 1.62 12.17
CA PRO A 46 12.49 2.40 13.18
C PRO A 46 12.28 3.90 12.94
N LEU A 47 12.68 4.74 13.90
CA LEU A 47 12.51 6.20 13.83
C LEU A 47 13.20 6.86 12.62
N THR A 48 14.22 6.21 12.08
CA THR A 48 14.95 6.64 10.87
C THR A 48 14.21 6.36 9.56
N GLU A 49 13.16 5.55 9.61
CA GLU A 49 12.26 5.27 8.49
C GLU A 49 10.89 5.92 8.70
N ASP A 50 10.43 6.63 7.69
CA ASP A 50 9.06 7.16 7.62
C ASP A 50 8.49 7.05 6.21
N ILE A 51 7.33 7.66 5.97
CA ILE A 51 6.64 7.60 4.67
C ILE A 51 7.47 8.21 3.52
N VAL A 52 8.39 9.12 3.83
CA VAL A 52 9.29 9.74 2.83
C VAL A 52 10.37 8.75 2.41
N THR A 53 11.04 8.14 3.39
CA THR A 53 12.15 7.20 3.14
C THR A 53 11.66 5.93 2.47
N LEU A 54 10.54 5.35 2.95
CA LEU A 54 9.91 4.18 2.35
C LEU A 54 9.39 4.47 0.94
N GLY A 55 8.76 5.64 0.74
CA GLY A 55 8.29 6.07 -0.58
C GLY A 55 9.42 6.25 -1.59
N ALA A 56 10.52 6.90 -1.18
CA ALA A 56 11.71 7.06 -2.02
C ALA A 56 12.38 5.71 -2.32
N ALA A 57 12.49 4.82 -1.33
CA ALA A 57 13.05 3.48 -1.49
C ALA A 57 12.23 2.60 -2.44
N ALA A 58 10.90 2.73 -2.43
CA ALA A 58 10.02 2.04 -3.37
C ALA A 58 10.14 2.57 -4.81
N ALA A 59 10.42 3.86 -4.98
CA ALA A 59 10.44 4.52 -6.29
C ALA A 59 11.81 4.47 -6.99
N GLU A 60 12.90 4.66 -6.25
CA GLU A 60 14.24 4.78 -6.84
C GLU A 60 14.62 3.61 -7.77
N PRO A 61 14.38 2.32 -7.42
CA PRO A 61 14.78 1.20 -8.27
C PRO A 61 14.04 1.12 -9.61
N ILE A 62 12.86 1.70 -9.71
CA ILE A 62 12.03 1.63 -10.93
C ILE A 62 12.20 2.82 -11.85
N LEU A 63 12.85 3.91 -11.41
CA LEU A 63 12.98 5.14 -12.17
C LEU A 63 14.30 5.22 -12.93
N THR A 64 14.22 5.46 -14.21
CA THR A 64 15.38 5.82 -15.05
C THR A 64 15.58 7.34 -15.06
N ALA A 65 16.74 7.81 -15.55
CA ALA A 65 16.97 9.24 -15.77
C ALA A 65 15.92 9.87 -16.70
N GLU A 66 15.52 9.15 -17.75
CA GLU A 66 14.46 9.59 -18.66
C GLU A 66 13.09 9.70 -17.96
N ASP A 67 12.78 8.79 -17.03
CA ASP A 67 11.54 8.91 -16.26
C ASP A 67 11.53 10.17 -15.39
N LYS A 68 12.65 10.45 -14.70
CA LYS A 68 12.81 11.62 -13.84
C LYS A 68 12.66 12.94 -14.59
N GLU A 69 13.07 12.99 -15.85
CA GLU A 69 12.88 14.14 -16.74
C GLU A 69 11.42 14.28 -17.24
N LYS A 70 10.68 13.18 -17.37
CA LYS A 70 9.30 13.17 -17.87
C LYS A 70 8.24 13.22 -16.78
N ILE A 71 8.60 12.96 -15.53
CA ILE A 71 7.69 13.11 -14.41
C ILE A 71 7.42 14.60 -14.19
N ASP A 72 6.19 15.03 -14.37
CA ASP A 72 5.74 16.39 -14.09
C ASP A 72 4.72 16.44 -12.92
N MET A 73 4.48 15.28 -12.29
CA MET A 73 3.64 15.20 -11.11
C MET A 73 4.08 14.05 -10.18
N VAL A 74 4.20 14.36 -8.89
CA VAL A 74 4.45 13.41 -7.80
C VAL A 74 3.30 13.50 -6.81
N ILE A 75 2.60 12.40 -6.58
CA ILE A 75 1.49 12.32 -5.63
C ILE A 75 1.85 11.30 -4.54
N VAL A 76 1.88 11.72 -3.30
CA VAL A 76 1.94 10.82 -2.14
C VAL A 76 0.55 10.67 -1.57
N ALA A 77 0.06 9.45 -1.50
CA ALA A 77 -1.16 9.10 -0.78
C ALA A 77 -0.75 8.48 0.56
N THR A 78 -1.23 9.04 1.65
CA THR A 78 -0.88 8.59 2.99
C THR A 78 -1.93 9.01 4.02
N GLU A 79 -2.08 8.22 5.08
CA GLU A 79 -2.74 8.61 6.32
C GLU A 79 -1.74 8.70 7.50
N SER A 80 -0.44 8.54 7.21
CA SER A 80 0.66 8.65 8.17
C SER A 80 1.47 9.94 7.98
N GLY A 81 0.80 11.06 7.64
CA GLY A 81 1.43 12.35 7.35
C GLY A 81 2.39 12.80 8.45
N ILE A 82 3.53 13.39 8.04
CA ILE A 82 4.62 13.83 8.93
C ILE A 82 4.60 15.34 9.21
N ASP A 83 3.82 16.09 8.47
CA ASP A 83 3.68 17.55 8.57
C ASP A 83 2.26 17.96 8.16
N GLN A 84 1.68 18.95 8.84
CA GLN A 84 0.31 19.40 8.55
C GLN A 84 0.26 20.40 7.38
N SER A 85 1.40 20.82 6.85
CA SER A 85 1.51 21.87 5.83
C SER A 85 2.34 21.41 4.62
N LYS A 86 3.56 20.92 4.85
CA LYS A 86 4.47 20.48 3.80
C LYS A 86 4.22 19.01 3.44
N ALA A 87 3.82 18.75 2.21
CA ALA A 87 3.56 17.40 1.71
C ALA A 87 4.84 16.53 1.68
N ALA A 88 4.73 15.25 2.05
CA ALA A 88 5.79 14.26 1.91
C ALA A 88 6.30 14.16 0.46
N ALA A 89 5.44 14.37 -0.52
CA ALA A 89 5.78 14.38 -1.94
C ALA A 89 6.88 15.38 -2.30
N VAL A 90 7.00 16.51 -1.58
CA VAL A 90 8.04 17.52 -1.84
C VAL A 90 9.40 17.01 -1.41
N PHE A 91 9.47 16.28 -0.29
CA PHE A 91 10.71 15.63 0.14
C PHE A 91 11.14 14.52 -0.81
N VAL A 92 10.20 13.64 -1.19
CA VAL A 92 10.46 12.54 -2.12
C VAL A 92 10.92 13.05 -3.48
N HIS A 93 10.29 14.12 -4.00
CA HIS A 93 10.70 14.78 -5.24
C HIS A 93 12.19 15.17 -5.22
N GLY A 94 12.63 15.83 -4.14
CA GLY A 94 14.03 16.25 -3.96
C GLY A 94 14.99 15.05 -3.84
N LEU A 95 14.65 14.06 -3.02
CA LEU A 95 15.46 12.85 -2.81
C LEU A 95 15.68 12.04 -4.09
N LEU A 96 14.66 11.96 -4.94
CA LEU A 96 14.73 11.21 -6.19
C LEU A 96 15.37 12.02 -7.33
N GLY A 97 15.63 13.32 -7.14
CA GLY A 97 16.18 14.19 -8.19
C GLY A 97 15.26 14.30 -9.41
N ILE A 98 13.95 14.41 -9.19
CA ILE A 98 12.97 14.66 -10.26
C ILE A 98 13.11 16.09 -10.74
N GLN A 99 12.89 16.33 -12.04
CA GLN A 99 13.01 17.64 -12.66
C GLN A 99 12.14 18.71 -11.93
N PRO A 100 12.61 19.98 -11.82
CA PRO A 100 12.07 20.95 -10.87
C PRO A 100 10.67 21.51 -11.20
N PHE A 101 10.15 21.28 -12.41
CA PHE A 101 8.84 21.79 -12.84
C PHE A 101 7.71 20.78 -12.63
N ALA A 102 7.94 19.71 -11.84
CA ALA A 102 6.92 18.77 -11.43
C ALA A 102 6.06 19.33 -10.28
N ARG A 103 4.75 19.09 -10.32
CA ARG A 103 3.87 19.32 -9.18
C ARG A 103 4.05 18.22 -8.16
N SER A 104 4.16 18.59 -6.88
CA SER A 104 4.28 17.61 -5.79
C SER A 104 3.28 17.94 -4.70
N PHE A 105 2.39 17.00 -4.35
CA PHE A 105 1.37 17.19 -3.34
C PHE A 105 0.94 15.87 -2.71
N GLU A 106 0.14 15.95 -1.65
CA GLU A 106 -0.31 14.80 -0.85
C GLU A 106 -1.83 14.68 -0.91
N ILE A 107 -2.34 13.44 -0.95
CA ILE A 107 -3.76 13.13 -0.90
C ILE A 107 -4.06 12.31 0.37
N LYS A 108 -5.13 12.71 1.07
CA LYS A 108 -5.63 12.01 2.25
C LYS A 108 -7.13 11.69 2.11
N GLU A 109 -7.45 10.44 2.13
CA GLU A 109 -8.76 9.84 2.43
C GLU A 109 -8.53 8.41 2.94
N ALA A 110 -8.03 8.33 4.17
CA ALA A 110 -7.66 7.06 4.80
C ALA A 110 -6.94 6.14 3.78
N CYS A 111 -7.25 4.86 3.77
CA CYS A 111 -6.61 3.89 2.88
C CYS A 111 -7.00 4.02 1.38
N TYR A 112 -7.98 4.87 1.02
CA TYR A 112 -8.44 5.07 -0.36
C TYR A 112 -7.55 6.05 -1.15
N GLY A 113 -6.73 6.85 -0.48
CA GLY A 113 -6.00 7.97 -1.10
C GLY A 113 -5.22 7.61 -2.38
N ALA A 114 -4.58 6.44 -2.43
CA ALA A 114 -3.85 6.01 -3.62
C ALA A 114 -4.76 5.64 -4.80
N THR A 115 -5.96 5.12 -4.55
CA THR A 115 -6.96 4.88 -5.61
C THR A 115 -7.41 6.20 -6.23
N ALA A 116 -7.70 7.21 -5.41
CA ALA A 116 -8.00 8.56 -5.91
C ALA A 116 -6.84 9.17 -6.71
N ALA A 117 -5.60 8.95 -6.26
CA ALA A 117 -4.41 9.43 -6.95
C ALA A 117 -4.24 8.84 -8.36
N LEU A 118 -4.61 7.57 -8.55
CA LEU A 118 -4.56 6.92 -9.87
C LEU A 118 -5.55 7.55 -10.86
N ASP A 119 -6.78 7.85 -10.42
CA ASP A 119 -7.77 8.51 -11.28
C ASP A 119 -7.29 9.92 -11.67
N TYR A 120 -6.74 10.67 -10.70
CA TYR A 120 -6.15 11.97 -10.98
C TYR A 120 -4.95 11.88 -11.96
N ALA A 121 -4.07 10.91 -11.77
CA ALA A 121 -2.92 10.68 -12.65
C ALA A 121 -3.36 10.35 -14.08
N LYS A 122 -4.39 9.51 -14.24
CA LYS A 122 -4.98 9.17 -15.53
C LYS A 122 -5.51 10.40 -16.24
N LEU A 123 -6.35 11.22 -15.58
CA LEU A 123 -6.90 12.46 -16.14
C LEU A 123 -5.80 13.44 -16.55
N HIS A 124 -4.71 13.53 -15.77
CA HIS A 124 -3.56 14.36 -16.09
C HIS A 124 -2.88 13.90 -17.40
N ILE A 125 -2.62 12.60 -17.54
CA ILE A 125 -1.96 12.01 -18.72
C ILE A 125 -2.87 12.08 -19.96
N GLU A 126 -4.18 11.97 -19.82
CA GLU A 126 -5.12 12.19 -20.92
C GLU A 126 -4.94 13.57 -21.56
N LYS A 127 -4.70 14.58 -20.73
CA LYS A 127 -4.47 15.97 -21.16
C LYS A 127 -3.03 16.24 -21.56
N HIS A 128 -2.08 15.52 -20.99
CA HIS A 128 -0.63 15.67 -21.20
C HIS A 128 -0.01 14.31 -21.56
N PRO A 129 -0.17 13.83 -22.82
CA PRO A 129 0.13 12.44 -23.18
C PRO A 129 1.60 12.02 -23.11
N ASP A 130 2.52 12.97 -23.08
CA ASP A 130 3.96 12.73 -23.00
C ASP A 130 4.49 12.81 -21.56
N SER A 131 3.62 13.18 -20.62
CA SER A 131 3.91 13.22 -19.18
C SER A 131 3.91 11.85 -18.56
N LYS A 132 4.60 11.76 -17.43
CA LYS A 132 4.49 10.65 -16.47
C LYS A 132 4.09 11.18 -15.09
N VAL A 133 3.33 10.39 -14.35
CA VAL A 133 2.95 10.70 -12.98
C VAL A 133 3.48 9.61 -12.06
N LEU A 134 4.20 10.00 -11.02
CA LEU A 134 4.63 9.11 -9.96
C LEU A 134 3.60 9.16 -8.82
N VAL A 135 2.93 8.05 -8.60
CA VAL A 135 2.00 7.85 -7.48
C VAL A 135 2.67 6.96 -6.43
N LEU A 136 2.72 7.45 -5.21
CA LEU A 136 3.29 6.75 -4.06
C LEU A 136 2.18 6.52 -3.03
N ALA A 137 2.04 5.28 -2.58
CA ALA A 137 1.22 4.90 -1.44
C ALA A 137 2.16 4.45 -0.32
N SER A 138 2.35 5.27 0.71
CA SER A 138 3.37 5.05 1.74
C SER A 138 2.80 5.28 3.12
N ASP A 139 2.85 4.26 3.98
CA ASP A 139 2.25 4.32 5.31
C ASP A 139 2.97 3.45 6.34
N ILE A 140 2.82 3.86 7.60
CA ILE A 140 3.18 3.09 8.80
C ILE A 140 1.90 2.96 9.63
N ALA A 141 1.32 1.77 9.65
CA ALA A 141 0.09 1.50 10.39
C ALA A 141 0.38 1.26 11.87
N LYS A 142 -0.12 2.14 12.74
CA LYS A 142 -0.01 2.01 14.20
C LYS A 142 -1.39 2.02 14.83
N TYR A 143 -1.70 0.96 15.61
CA TYR A 143 -2.98 0.81 16.32
C TYR A 143 -2.80 0.83 17.85
N GLY A 144 -1.57 0.76 18.33
CA GLY A 144 -1.22 0.69 19.75
C GLY A 144 -0.83 -0.72 20.22
N ILE A 145 -0.05 -0.76 21.29
CA ILE A 145 0.40 -1.98 21.96
C ILE A 145 -0.76 -2.54 22.81
N ASN A 146 -0.88 -3.87 22.89
CA ASN A 146 -1.94 -4.57 23.61
C ASN A 146 -3.37 -4.21 23.14
N THR A 147 -3.53 -3.82 21.88
CA THR A 147 -4.84 -3.55 21.28
C THR A 147 -5.26 -4.68 20.34
N PRO A 148 -6.56 -4.84 20.03
CA PRO A 148 -7.00 -5.82 19.04
C PRO A 148 -6.44 -5.56 17.64
N GLY A 149 -6.01 -4.33 17.33
CA GLY A 149 -5.40 -3.94 16.07
C GLY A 149 -3.89 -4.21 15.99
N GLU A 150 -3.20 -4.38 17.12
CA GLU A 150 -1.74 -4.57 17.16
C GLU A 150 -1.24 -5.63 16.16
N PRO A 151 -1.88 -6.82 16.05
CA PRO A 151 -1.41 -7.85 15.11
C PRO A 151 -1.60 -7.54 13.62
N THR A 152 -2.18 -6.39 13.29
CA THR A 152 -2.41 -5.99 11.89
C THR A 152 -1.57 -4.78 11.46
N GLN A 153 -0.68 -4.28 12.33
CA GLN A 153 0.24 -3.19 12.01
C GLN A 153 1.18 -3.57 10.88
N GLY A 154 1.85 -2.59 10.30
CA GLY A 154 2.82 -2.80 9.22
C GLY A 154 3.42 -1.48 8.75
N ALA A 155 4.44 -1.57 7.92
CA ALA A 155 5.12 -0.43 7.34
C ALA A 155 5.57 -0.74 5.92
N GLY A 156 5.38 0.18 4.98
CA GLY A 156 5.85 0.01 3.61
C GLY A 156 5.27 1.02 2.65
N ALA A 157 5.77 0.97 1.43
CA ALA A 157 5.35 1.83 0.34
C ALA A 157 5.26 1.07 -0.98
N ILE A 158 4.26 1.43 -1.77
CA ILE A 158 4.15 1.07 -3.18
C ILE A 158 4.35 2.33 -4.01
N SER A 159 5.19 2.24 -5.02
CA SER A 159 5.36 3.26 -6.05
C SER A 159 4.81 2.77 -7.38
N MET A 160 4.09 3.62 -8.09
CA MET A 160 3.51 3.34 -9.39
C MET A 160 3.85 4.48 -10.35
N LEU A 161 4.54 4.18 -11.44
CA LEU A 161 4.74 5.13 -12.53
C LEU A 161 3.60 4.96 -13.53
N ILE A 162 2.79 6.01 -13.66
CA ILE A 162 1.63 6.03 -14.55
C ILE A 162 2.03 6.73 -15.84
N SER A 163 1.72 6.10 -16.97
CA SER A 163 2.02 6.65 -18.30
C SER A 163 1.06 6.17 -19.37
N ARG A 164 1.16 6.78 -20.54
CA ARG A 164 0.58 6.26 -21.77
C ARG A 164 1.35 5.02 -22.26
N ASN A 165 0.63 4.06 -22.85
CA ASN A 165 1.16 2.78 -23.33
C ASN A 165 1.93 2.02 -22.23
N PRO A 166 1.26 1.72 -21.12
CA PRO A 166 1.86 1.08 -19.96
C PRO A 166 2.35 -0.33 -20.30
N ARG A 167 3.33 -0.83 -19.53
CA ARG A 167 3.89 -2.18 -19.75
C ARG A 167 3.33 -3.24 -18.79
N ILE A 168 2.61 -2.85 -17.72
CA ILE A 168 2.10 -3.80 -16.72
C ILE A 168 0.58 -3.88 -16.80
N LEU A 169 -0.12 -2.79 -16.55
CA LEU A 169 -1.59 -2.76 -16.48
C LEU A 169 -2.13 -1.55 -17.24
N ALA A 170 -3.13 -1.78 -18.07
CA ALA A 170 -3.90 -0.74 -18.76
C ALA A 170 -5.25 -0.55 -18.05
N PHE A 171 -5.53 0.65 -17.54
CA PHE A 171 -6.79 0.96 -16.86
C PHE A 171 -7.96 0.93 -17.82
N ASN A 172 -9.10 0.42 -17.32
CA ASN A 172 -10.40 0.53 -17.98
C ASN A 172 -11.13 1.78 -17.41
N ASP A 173 -11.97 2.40 -18.24
CA ASP A 173 -12.77 3.56 -17.84
C ASP A 173 -14.08 3.10 -17.20
N ASP A 174 -14.00 2.33 -16.14
CA ASP A 174 -15.14 1.64 -15.53
C ASP A 174 -15.27 1.87 -14.02
N ASN A 175 -14.67 2.94 -13.52
CA ASN A 175 -14.68 3.32 -12.10
C ASN A 175 -16.11 3.53 -11.56
N VAL A 176 -16.39 2.96 -10.39
CA VAL A 176 -17.61 3.19 -9.62
C VAL A 176 -17.24 3.43 -8.17
N ALA A 177 -17.44 4.65 -7.72
CA ALA A 177 -17.17 5.07 -6.35
C ALA A 177 -18.46 5.28 -5.55
N GLN A 178 -18.37 5.09 -4.24
CA GLN A 178 -19.40 5.39 -3.26
C GLN A 178 -18.77 6.10 -2.07
N THR A 179 -19.36 7.23 -1.65
CA THR A 179 -19.00 7.93 -0.41
C THR A 179 -20.14 7.80 0.61
N ARG A 180 -19.77 7.60 1.87
CA ARG A 180 -20.69 7.53 3.02
C ARG A 180 -20.06 8.24 4.21
N ASP A 181 -20.80 9.06 4.91
CA ASP A 181 -20.34 9.68 6.17
C ASP A 181 -20.55 8.68 7.32
N VAL A 182 -19.47 8.01 7.72
CA VAL A 182 -19.47 6.99 8.78
C VAL A 182 -18.19 7.09 9.63
N MET A 183 -18.30 6.77 10.91
CA MET A 183 -17.18 6.78 11.85
C MET A 183 -16.79 5.34 12.18
N ASP A 184 -16.22 4.63 11.20
CA ASP A 184 -15.80 3.24 11.33
C ASP A 184 -14.34 3.09 11.82
N PHE A 185 -13.47 3.98 11.36
CA PHE A 185 -12.10 4.16 11.80
C PHE A 185 -11.67 5.59 11.53
N TRP A 186 -11.09 6.28 12.53
CA TRP A 186 -10.63 7.65 12.37
C TRP A 186 -9.54 8.00 13.38
N ARG A 187 -8.69 8.96 13.05
CA ARG A 187 -7.63 9.46 13.92
C ARG A 187 -7.63 10.99 13.92
N PRO A 188 -8.28 11.63 14.91
CA PRO A 188 -8.28 13.10 15.00
C PRO A 188 -6.89 13.63 15.38
N ASN A 189 -6.61 14.89 15.04
CA ASN A 189 -5.29 15.52 15.24
C ASN A 189 -4.79 15.53 16.69
N TYR A 190 -5.70 15.40 17.67
CA TYR A 190 -5.35 15.34 19.10
C TYR A 190 -5.03 13.91 19.59
N SER A 191 -5.03 12.91 18.71
CA SER A 191 -4.75 11.51 19.08
C SER A 191 -3.65 10.92 18.21
N THR A 192 -2.68 10.25 18.83
CA THR A 192 -1.62 9.50 18.15
C THR A 192 -2.07 8.10 17.71
N THR A 193 -3.16 7.61 18.30
CA THR A 193 -3.76 6.30 17.98
C THR A 193 -5.15 6.47 17.39
N PRO A 194 -5.56 5.60 16.44
CA PRO A 194 -6.89 5.67 15.86
C PRO A 194 -7.96 5.15 16.82
N TYR A 195 -9.17 5.65 16.61
CA TYR A 195 -10.39 5.10 17.20
C TYR A 195 -11.06 4.16 16.19
N VAL A 196 -11.47 2.99 16.66
CA VAL A 196 -12.10 1.99 15.80
C VAL A 196 -13.12 1.16 16.59
N ASN A 197 -14.26 0.88 15.96
CA ASN A 197 -15.13 -0.21 16.35
C ASN A 197 -14.96 -1.34 15.31
N GLY A 198 -14.20 -2.37 15.65
CA GLY A 198 -13.76 -3.40 14.69
C GLY A 198 -14.91 -4.19 14.05
N LEU A 199 -16.00 -4.46 14.77
CA LEU A 199 -17.18 -5.13 14.21
C LEU A 199 -17.91 -4.21 13.24
N TYR A 200 -18.12 -2.96 13.64
CA TYR A 200 -18.77 -1.95 12.78
C TYR A 200 -17.93 -1.66 11.53
N SER A 201 -16.61 -1.48 11.67
CA SER A 201 -15.69 -1.26 10.55
C SER A 201 -15.71 -2.44 9.55
N THR A 202 -15.65 -3.68 10.06
CA THR A 202 -15.80 -4.87 9.23
C THR A 202 -17.11 -4.86 8.43
N GLN A 203 -18.23 -4.50 9.08
CA GLN A 203 -19.53 -4.43 8.42
C GLN A 203 -19.57 -3.33 7.35
N GLN A 204 -19.01 -2.13 7.64
CA GLN A 204 -18.95 -1.02 6.68
C GLN A 204 -18.14 -1.41 5.43
N TYR A 205 -16.98 -2.06 5.60
CA TYR A 205 -16.17 -2.57 4.50
C TYR A 205 -16.97 -3.54 3.61
N LEU A 206 -17.62 -4.55 4.21
CA LEU A 206 -18.36 -5.58 3.47
C LEU A 206 -19.62 -5.03 2.78
N ASP A 207 -20.31 -4.09 3.40
CA ASP A 207 -21.51 -3.47 2.83
C ASP A 207 -21.14 -2.49 1.70
N SER A 208 -20.06 -1.73 1.87
CA SER A 208 -19.52 -0.87 0.80
C SER A 208 -19.08 -1.69 -0.41
N LEU A 209 -18.35 -2.79 -0.20
CA LEU A 209 -17.98 -3.71 -1.28
C LEU A 209 -19.23 -4.21 -2.03
N LYS A 210 -20.23 -4.72 -1.29
CA LYS A 210 -21.44 -5.26 -1.89
C LYS A 210 -22.20 -4.19 -2.69
N THR A 211 -22.35 -3.00 -2.13
CA THR A 211 -23.09 -1.90 -2.77
C THR A 211 -22.38 -1.42 -4.03
N THR A 212 -21.07 -1.15 -3.92
CA THR A 212 -20.27 -0.69 -5.06
C THR A 212 -20.19 -1.74 -6.15
N TRP A 213 -20.03 -3.04 -5.79
CA TRP A 213 -20.06 -4.15 -6.74
C TRP A 213 -21.40 -4.27 -7.48
N THR A 214 -22.50 -4.15 -6.76
CA THR A 214 -23.85 -4.21 -7.37
C THR A 214 -24.04 -3.07 -8.38
N GLU A 215 -23.62 -1.85 -8.03
CA GLU A 215 -23.73 -0.70 -8.94
C GLU A 215 -22.74 -0.83 -10.12
N TYR A 216 -21.54 -1.36 -9.90
CA TYR A 216 -20.56 -1.65 -10.96
C TYR A 216 -21.12 -2.64 -11.98
N GLN A 217 -21.70 -3.75 -11.53
CA GLN A 217 -22.36 -4.73 -12.40
C GLN A 217 -23.51 -4.10 -13.20
N LYS A 218 -24.30 -3.25 -12.57
CA LYS A 218 -25.42 -2.55 -13.20
C LYS A 218 -24.95 -1.61 -14.31
N ARG A 219 -23.88 -0.82 -14.06
CA ARG A 219 -23.37 0.18 -15.03
C ARG A 219 -22.67 -0.48 -16.20
N HIS A 220 -21.78 -1.43 -15.94
CA HIS A 220 -20.87 -1.99 -16.93
C HIS A 220 -21.32 -3.31 -17.51
N LYS A 221 -22.39 -3.96 -16.98
CA LYS A 221 -22.90 -5.28 -17.41
C LYS A 221 -21.85 -6.39 -17.32
N LEU A 222 -20.89 -6.23 -16.43
CA LEU A 222 -19.85 -7.21 -16.12
C LEU A 222 -20.27 -8.06 -14.93
N ALA A 223 -19.88 -9.33 -14.95
CA ALA A 223 -20.10 -10.28 -13.88
C ALA A 223 -18.76 -10.84 -13.38
N LEU A 224 -18.76 -11.57 -12.27
CA LEU A 224 -17.56 -12.12 -11.66
C LEU A 224 -16.73 -12.98 -12.63
N LYS A 225 -17.39 -13.68 -13.55
CA LYS A 225 -16.78 -14.53 -14.59
C LYS A 225 -15.92 -13.77 -15.61
N ASP A 226 -16.10 -12.44 -15.69
CA ASP A 226 -15.40 -11.60 -16.66
C ASP A 226 -14.04 -11.14 -16.12
N PHE A 227 -13.66 -11.59 -14.92
CA PHE A 227 -12.42 -11.24 -14.25
C PHE A 227 -11.59 -12.49 -13.96
N ALA A 228 -10.28 -12.39 -14.23
CA ALA A 228 -9.32 -13.42 -13.85
C ALA A 228 -8.97 -13.37 -12.36
N ALA A 229 -8.99 -12.17 -11.77
CA ALA A 229 -8.66 -11.96 -10.36
C ALA A 229 -9.38 -10.74 -9.79
N TYR A 230 -9.44 -10.71 -8.45
CA TYR A 230 -9.90 -9.60 -7.63
C TYR A 230 -8.84 -9.22 -6.61
N CYS A 231 -8.39 -7.97 -6.60
CA CYS A 231 -7.56 -7.38 -5.56
C CYS A 231 -8.42 -6.49 -4.66
N PHE A 232 -8.19 -6.58 -3.37
CA PHE A 232 -8.94 -5.84 -2.37
C PHE A 232 -8.00 -4.97 -1.55
N HIS A 233 -8.48 -3.84 -1.06
CA HIS A 233 -7.86 -3.23 0.11
C HIS A 233 -7.77 -4.26 1.24
N LEU A 234 -6.58 -4.39 1.84
CA LEU A 234 -6.23 -5.45 2.79
C LEU A 234 -5.89 -4.85 4.17
N PRO A 235 -6.88 -4.49 5.02
CA PRO A 235 -6.57 -4.20 6.42
C PRO A 235 -5.93 -5.41 7.10
N TYR A 236 -6.40 -6.60 6.74
CA TYR A 236 -5.78 -7.91 6.93
C TYR A 236 -6.39 -8.92 5.96
N PRO A 237 -5.64 -9.96 5.53
CA PRO A 237 -6.06 -10.84 4.44
C PRO A 237 -7.41 -11.56 4.66
N LYS A 238 -7.73 -11.92 5.91
CA LYS A 238 -9.01 -12.59 6.23
C LYS A 238 -10.23 -11.74 5.95
N LEU A 239 -10.14 -10.40 6.09
CA LEU A 239 -11.25 -9.51 5.76
C LEU A 239 -11.51 -9.49 4.26
N ALA A 240 -10.46 -9.41 3.45
CA ALA A 240 -10.58 -9.49 1.99
C ALA A 240 -11.12 -10.84 1.53
N LEU A 241 -10.74 -11.95 2.18
CA LEU A 241 -11.34 -13.27 1.93
C LEU A 241 -12.85 -13.28 2.21
N LYS A 242 -13.28 -12.64 3.30
CA LYS A 242 -14.72 -12.46 3.59
C LYS A 242 -15.38 -11.63 2.49
N GLY A 243 -14.70 -10.60 1.98
CA GLY A 243 -15.15 -9.78 0.85
C GLY A 243 -15.34 -10.60 -0.42
N LEU A 244 -14.33 -11.39 -0.83
CA LEU A 244 -14.42 -12.28 -1.98
C LEU A 244 -15.60 -13.25 -1.84
N ASN A 245 -15.74 -13.90 -0.68
CA ASN A 245 -16.86 -14.82 -0.42
C ASN A 245 -18.22 -14.11 -0.44
N LYS A 246 -18.30 -12.83 -0.08
CA LYS A 246 -19.53 -12.02 -0.10
C LYS A 246 -20.03 -11.72 -1.49
N ILE A 247 -19.10 -11.55 -2.46
CA ILE A 247 -19.44 -11.27 -3.87
C ILE A 247 -19.41 -12.54 -4.74
N MET A 248 -18.92 -13.67 -4.20
CA MET A 248 -18.80 -14.92 -4.96
C MET A 248 -20.17 -15.38 -5.48
N ASP A 249 -20.26 -15.52 -6.80
CA ASP A 249 -21.44 -16.07 -7.46
C ASP A 249 -21.37 -17.61 -7.43
N LYS A 250 -22.29 -18.24 -6.72
CA LYS A 250 -22.36 -19.71 -6.62
C LYS A 250 -22.76 -20.39 -7.93
N SER A 251 -23.26 -19.63 -8.92
CA SER A 251 -23.58 -20.15 -10.25
C SER A 251 -22.38 -20.29 -11.18
N LEU A 252 -21.21 -19.72 -10.78
CA LEU A 252 -19.96 -19.89 -11.52
C LEU A 252 -19.55 -21.38 -11.54
N ALA A 253 -18.96 -21.82 -12.66
CA ALA A 253 -18.33 -23.12 -12.74
C ALA A 253 -17.26 -23.28 -11.62
N GLN A 254 -17.16 -24.49 -11.08
CA GLN A 254 -16.24 -24.75 -9.95
C GLN A 254 -14.79 -24.34 -10.30
N GLU A 255 -14.35 -24.63 -11.52
CA GLU A 255 -13.01 -24.23 -12.02
C GLU A 255 -12.77 -22.72 -11.92
N GLN A 256 -13.77 -21.88 -12.27
CA GLN A 256 -13.67 -20.43 -12.15
C GLN A 256 -13.64 -19.96 -10.70
N GLN A 257 -14.43 -20.60 -9.81
CA GLN A 257 -14.36 -20.29 -8.38
C GLN A 257 -13.01 -20.64 -7.79
N ASP A 258 -12.43 -21.77 -8.18
CA ASP A 258 -11.12 -22.22 -7.70
C ASP A 258 -10.00 -21.34 -8.24
N GLN A 259 -10.11 -20.89 -9.50
CA GLN A 259 -9.20 -19.91 -10.10
C GLN A 259 -9.19 -18.59 -9.31
N LEU A 260 -10.36 -18.02 -9.01
CA LEU A 260 -10.46 -16.76 -8.24
C LEU A 260 -9.88 -16.91 -6.82
N LYS A 261 -10.09 -18.06 -6.17
CA LYS A 261 -9.50 -18.36 -4.86
C LYS A 261 -7.98 -18.48 -4.93
N LYS A 262 -7.46 -19.21 -5.93
CA LYS A 262 -6.02 -19.35 -6.15
C LYS A 262 -5.34 -18.01 -6.39
N ASN A 263 -5.94 -17.15 -7.20
CA ASN A 263 -5.44 -15.81 -7.43
C ASN A 263 -5.56 -14.92 -6.19
N PHE A 264 -6.62 -15.10 -5.39
CA PHE A 264 -6.69 -14.43 -4.09
C PHE A 264 -5.55 -14.87 -3.16
N GLU A 265 -5.25 -16.17 -3.09
CA GLU A 265 -4.11 -16.67 -2.29
C GLU A 265 -2.78 -16.06 -2.74
N ALA A 266 -2.54 -15.97 -4.05
CA ALA A 266 -1.36 -15.29 -4.60
C ALA A 266 -1.32 -13.79 -4.23
N SER A 267 -2.49 -13.12 -4.17
CA SER A 267 -2.58 -11.69 -3.86
C SER A 267 -2.26 -11.33 -2.40
N ILE A 268 -2.31 -12.27 -1.48
CA ILE A 268 -2.11 -11.98 -0.05
C ILE A 268 -0.73 -12.36 0.48
N LEU A 269 0.16 -12.99 -0.30
CA LEU A 269 1.44 -13.49 0.16
C LEU A 269 2.31 -12.40 0.79
N TYR A 270 2.37 -11.23 0.18
CA TYR A 270 3.17 -10.11 0.73
C TYR A 270 2.52 -9.50 1.96
N SER A 271 1.19 -9.31 1.95
CA SER A 271 0.47 -8.78 3.12
C SER A 271 0.59 -9.69 4.34
N GLN A 272 0.72 -11.02 4.15
CA GLN A 272 0.95 -11.96 5.23
C GLN A 272 2.28 -11.73 5.98
N LYS A 273 3.26 -11.11 5.30
CA LYS A 273 4.61 -10.86 5.82
C LYS A 273 4.85 -9.40 6.21
N VAL A 274 4.07 -8.48 5.66
CA VAL A 274 4.27 -7.03 5.85
C VAL A 274 3.27 -6.44 6.83
N GLY A 275 2.05 -6.97 6.88
CA GLY A 275 0.93 -6.39 7.60
C GLY A 275 0.18 -5.33 6.77
N ASN A 276 -0.56 -4.45 7.43
CA ASN A 276 -1.30 -3.37 6.80
C ASN A 276 -0.36 -2.20 6.48
N ILE A 277 -0.40 -1.71 5.28
CA ILE A 277 0.27 -0.47 4.84
C ILE A 277 -0.74 0.55 4.29
N TYR A 278 -1.90 0.59 4.91
CA TYR A 278 -3.02 1.52 4.64
C TYR A 278 -3.27 1.76 3.15
N THR A 279 -2.88 2.93 2.62
CA THR A 279 -3.10 3.32 1.22
C THR A 279 -2.43 2.38 0.21
N GLY A 280 -1.33 1.74 0.60
CA GLY A 280 -0.57 0.80 -0.23
C GLY A 280 -1.12 -0.63 -0.24
N SER A 281 -1.99 -1.01 0.72
CA SER A 281 -2.37 -2.41 0.92
C SER A 281 -3.09 -3.05 -0.28
N LEU A 282 -3.93 -2.31 -1.01
CA LEU A 282 -4.53 -2.78 -2.25
C LEU A 282 -3.46 -3.09 -3.32
N PHE A 283 -2.51 -2.20 -3.47
CA PHE A 283 -1.48 -2.30 -4.51
C PHE A 283 -0.36 -3.28 -4.14
N LEU A 284 -0.14 -3.50 -2.83
CA LEU A 284 0.69 -4.61 -2.34
C LEU A 284 0.05 -5.95 -2.70
N GLY A 285 -1.27 -6.07 -2.55
CA GLY A 285 -2.03 -7.24 -3.00
C GLY A 285 -1.98 -7.43 -4.53
N LEU A 286 -2.09 -6.35 -5.29
CA LEU A 286 -1.92 -6.38 -6.75
C LEU A 286 -0.51 -6.86 -7.13
N LEU A 287 0.54 -6.27 -6.56
CA LEU A 287 1.92 -6.65 -6.82
C LEU A 287 2.18 -8.12 -6.47
N SER A 288 1.69 -8.56 -5.30
CA SER A 288 1.77 -9.96 -4.86
C SER A 288 1.10 -10.90 -5.86
N LEU A 289 -0.09 -10.56 -6.35
CA LEU A 289 -0.79 -11.32 -7.37
C LEU A 289 0.03 -11.43 -8.65
N LEU A 290 0.54 -10.31 -9.15
CA LEU A 290 1.27 -10.24 -10.43
C LEU A 290 2.58 -11.02 -10.41
N GLU A 291 3.29 -11.04 -9.28
CA GLU A 291 4.57 -11.71 -9.11
C GLU A 291 4.44 -13.19 -8.74
N ASN A 292 3.29 -13.65 -8.20
CA ASN A 292 3.15 -15.01 -7.66
C ASN A 292 2.02 -15.84 -8.30
N SER A 293 1.21 -15.29 -9.19
CA SER A 293 0.21 -16.09 -9.90
C SER A 293 0.82 -16.78 -11.12
N ASP A 294 0.56 -18.08 -11.26
CA ASP A 294 1.04 -18.92 -12.36
C ASP A 294 0.01 -19.07 -13.51
N ASN A 295 -1.15 -18.43 -13.40
CA ASN A 295 -2.27 -18.63 -14.30
C ASN A 295 -2.82 -17.35 -14.97
N LEU A 296 -2.24 -16.20 -14.68
CA LEU A 296 -2.54 -14.93 -15.33
C LEU A 296 -1.88 -14.84 -16.70
N LYS A 297 -2.53 -14.19 -17.64
CA LYS A 297 -2.04 -13.99 -19.02
C LYS A 297 -2.39 -12.60 -19.54
N ALA A 298 -1.70 -12.19 -20.58
CA ALA A 298 -1.98 -10.94 -21.28
C ALA A 298 -3.46 -10.83 -21.68
N GLY A 299 -4.03 -9.66 -21.45
CA GLY A 299 -5.44 -9.36 -21.70
C GLY A 299 -6.39 -9.72 -20.55
N ASP A 300 -5.95 -10.48 -19.56
CA ASP A 300 -6.76 -10.79 -18.38
C ASP A 300 -7.19 -9.52 -17.65
N ARG A 301 -8.48 -9.46 -17.31
CA ARG A 301 -9.05 -8.35 -16.54
C ARG A 301 -8.94 -8.64 -15.05
N ILE A 302 -8.39 -7.69 -14.33
CA ILE A 302 -8.28 -7.70 -12.86
C ILE A 302 -9.18 -6.61 -12.30
N ALA A 303 -10.05 -6.96 -11.34
CA ALA A 303 -10.80 -5.98 -10.58
C ALA A 303 -10.01 -5.54 -9.34
N LEU A 304 -10.12 -4.25 -9.00
CA LEU A 304 -9.50 -3.65 -7.82
C LEU A 304 -10.59 -2.98 -6.98
N PHE A 305 -10.62 -3.31 -5.70
CA PHE A 305 -11.52 -2.69 -4.72
C PHE A 305 -10.72 -1.87 -3.72
N GLY A 306 -10.76 -0.54 -3.89
CA GLY A 306 -10.25 0.44 -2.94
C GLY A 306 -11.28 0.73 -1.86
N TYR A 307 -10.83 0.87 -0.61
CA TYR A 307 -11.65 1.27 0.53
C TYR A 307 -10.83 2.12 1.49
N GLY A 308 -11.35 3.27 1.83
CA GLY A 308 -10.86 4.12 2.91
C GLY A 308 -11.98 4.35 3.92
N SER A 309 -11.67 4.13 5.20
CA SER A 309 -12.61 4.38 6.29
C SER A 309 -13.04 5.85 6.34
N GLY A 310 -14.31 6.13 6.74
CA GLY A 310 -14.86 7.48 6.75
C GLY A 310 -16.16 7.70 5.97
N ALA A 311 -16.52 7.03 4.86
CA ALA A 311 -15.75 6.10 4.06
C ALA A 311 -15.92 6.42 2.58
N VAL A 312 -14.88 6.08 1.81
CA VAL A 312 -14.96 6.03 0.35
C VAL A 312 -14.59 4.62 -0.12
N SER A 313 -15.39 4.06 -1.01
CA SER A 313 -15.12 2.78 -1.67
C SER A 313 -15.21 2.91 -3.17
N GLU A 314 -14.35 2.20 -3.90
CA GLU A 314 -14.34 2.25 -5.36
C GLU A 314 -13.97 0.88 -5.94
N ILE A 315 -14.68 0.49 -7.00
CA ILE A 315 -14.29 -0.61 -7.87
C ILE A 315 -13.92 -0.05 -9.23
N PHE A 316 -12.79 -0.48 -9.73
CA PHE A 316 -12.33 -0.24 -11.10
C PHE A 316 -11.60 -1.48 -11.60
N SER A 317 -11.32 -1.54 -12.89
CA SER A 317 -10.57 -2.66 -13.45
C SER A 317 -9.44 -2.22 -14.37
N ALA A 318 -8.51 -3.15 -14.58
CA ALA A 318 -7.42 -2.99 -15.51
C ALA A 318 -7.13 -4.30 -16.23
N ASN A 319 -6.57 -4.23 -17.44
CA ASN A 319 -6.17 -5.38 -18.20
C ASN A 319 -4.65 -5.55 -18.18
N LEU A 320 -4.18 -6.79 -18.04
CA LEU A 320 -2.77 -7.14 -18.13
C LEU A 320 -2.21 -6.88 -19.53
N VAL A 321 -1.09 -6.21 -19.58
CA VAL A 321 -0.37 -5.91 -20.83
C VAL A 321 0.53 -7.10 -21.19
N GLY A 322 0.71 -7.36 -22.49
CA GLY A 322 1.58 -8.46 -22.94
C GLY A 322 3.04 -8.27 -22.53
N GLY A 323 3.61 -9.28 -21.89
CA GLY A 323 5.01 -9.26 -21.42
C GLY A 323 5.24 -8.53 -20.10
N TYR A 324 4.18 -8.27 -19.34
CA TYR A 324 4.22 -7.61 -18.03
C TYR A 324 5.18 -8.30 -17.05
N GLU A 325 5.32 -9.61 -17.14
CA GLU A 325 6.16 -10.44 -16.26
C GLU A 325 7.63 -10.02 -16.28
N LYS A 326 8.10 -9.45 -17.40
CA LYS A 326 9.50 -8.99 -17.57
C LYS A 326 9.83 -7.73 -16.74
N HIS A 327 8.81 -7.10 -16.19
CA HIS A 327 8.89 -5.85 -15.43
C HIS A 327 8.64 -6.04 -13.94
N LEU A 328 8.61 -7.30 -13.49
CA LEU A 328 8.30 -7.71 -12.11
C LEU A 328 9.49 -8.48 -11.49
N SER A 329 9.57 -8.45 -10.15
CA SER A 329 10.59 -9.22 -9.41
C SER A 329 10.22 -10.70 -9.38
N GLN A 330 11.25 -11.55 -9.36
CA GLN A 330 11.12 -12.99 -9.14
C GLN A 330 11.65 -13.44 -7.75
N THR A 331 12.23 -12.51 -6.98
CA THR A 331 12.96 -12.79 -5.73
C THR A 331 12.33 -12.14 -4.50
N ARG A 332 11.24 -11.42 -4.65
CA ARG A 332 10.68 -10.61 -3.56
C ARG A 332 10.26 -11.40 -2.32
N LEU A 333 9.74 -12.62 -2.47
CA LEU A 333 9.44 -13.47 -1.31
C LEU A 333 10.70 -13.85 -0.55
N GLU A 334 11.79 -14.15 -1.26
CA GLU A 334 13.08 -14.46 -0.66
C GLU A 334 13.66 -13.23 0.05
N GLU A 335 13.55 -12.05 -0.56
CA GLU A 335 13.96 -10.79 0.07
C GLU A 335 13.18 -10.53 1.37
N LEU A 336 11.87 -10.76 1.37
CA LEU A 336 11.03 -10.64 2.56
C LEU A 336 11.38 -11.66 3.66
N ASP A 337 11.89 -12.83 3.29
CA ASP A 337 12.32 -13.88 4.22
C ASP A 337 13.70 -13.59 4.86
N GLN A 338 14.50 -12.72 4.25
CA GLN A 338 15.84 -12.35 4.72
C GLN A 338 15.84 -11.20 5.75
N ARG A 339 14.69 -10.60 6.05
CA ARG A 339 14.58 -9.50 6.98
C ARG A 339 14.97 -9.90 8.41
N GLN A 340 15.47 -8.95 9.18
CA GLN A 340 15.90 -9.14 10.55
C GLN A 340 14.70 -9.27 11.49
N ALA A 341 14.60 -10.43 12.16
CA ALA A 341 13.58 -10.65 13.17
C ALA A 341 13.92 -9.90 14.46
N LEU A 342 12.93 -9.19 15.02
CA LEU A 342 13.01 -8.52 16.31
C LEU A 342 12.39 -9.39 17.42
N SER A 343 12.91 -9.26 18.63
CA SER A 343 12.18 -9.66 19.83
C SER A 343 11.00 -8.73 20.09
N VAL A 344 10.06 -9.16 20.94
CA VAL A 344 8.92 -8.30 21.29
C VAL A 344 9.36 -7.07 22.07
N GLU A 345 10.40 -7.18 22.92
CA GLU A 345 10.96 -6.03 23.63
C GLU A 345 11.60 -5.02 22.69
N GLU A 346 12.33 -5.47 21.66
CA GLU A 346 12.89 -4.56 20.64
C GLU A 346 11.80 -3.86 19.84
N TYR A 347 10.75 -4.60 19.45
CA TYR A 347 9.58 -4.04 18.79
C TYR A 347 8.90 -2.96 19.65
N GLU A 348 8.64 -3.25 20.94
CA GLU A 348 8.00 -2.28 21.84
C GLU A 348 8.88 -1.04 22.04
N ARG A 349 10.19 -1.19 22.14
CA ARG A 349 11.12 -0.07 22.21
C ARG A 349 11.00 0.82 20.97
N ILE A 350 11.05 0.24 19.76
CA ILE A 350 10.89 0.98 18.50
C ILE A 350 9.50 1.63 18.40
N PHE A 351 8.46 0.95 18.88
CA PHE A 351 7.10 1.47 18.82
C PHE A 351 6.90 2.75 19.63
N PHE A 352 7.54 2.84 20.81
CA PHE A 352 7.46 3.98 21.72
C PHE A 352 8.60 5.01 21.52
N GLU A 353 9.55 4.72 20.64
CA GLU A 353 10.63 5.65 20.35
C GLU A 353 10.10 6.92 19.69
N GLU A 354 10.45 8.07 20.24
CA GLU A 354 10.12 9.39 19.71
C GLU A 354 11.41 10.21 19.55
N ALA A 355 11.38 11.17 18.62
CA ALA A 355 12.50 12.07 18.44
C ALA A 355 12.62 13.03 19.64
N GLU A 356 13.67 12.86 20.43
CA GLU A 356 14.00 13.78 21.52
C GLU A 356 14.74 14.99 20.94
N LEU A 357 14.05 16.13 20.87
CA LEU A 357 14.61 17.38 20.37
C LEU A 357 15.25 18.18 21.52
N ASP A 358 16.41 18.79 21.25
CA ASP A 358 16.98 19.81 22.13
C ASP A 358 16.14 21.11 22.11
N ALA A 359 16.59 22.13 22.91
CA ALA A 359 15.88 23.40 23.02
C ALA A 359 15.83 24.19 21.69
N GLU A 360 16.75 23.95 20.80
CA GLU A 360 16.90 24.56 19.48
C GLU A 360 16.14 23.74 18.39
N GLY A 361 15.56 22.60 18.73
CA GLY A 361 14.80 21.75 17.82
C GLY A 361 15.67 20.82 16.99
N ASN A 362 16.80 20.33 17.54
CA ASN A 362 17.70 19.42 16.85
C ASN A 362 17.64 18.00 17.42
N ALA A 363 17.83 17.01 16.58
CA ALA A 363 18.10 15.61 16.93
C ALA A 363 18.93 14.95 15.82
N CYS A 364 19.84 14.05 16.19
CA CYS A 364 20.62 13.24 15.24
C CYS A 364 20.28 11.76 15.42
N PHE A 365 20.19 11.04 14.32
CA PHE A 365 19.83 9.63 14.31
C PHE A 365 21.00 8.77 13.77
N SER A 366 21.01 7.50 14.11
CA SER A 366 22.00 6.50 13.68
C SER A 366 21.32 5.14 13.50
N GLY A 367 22.07 4.14 13.00
CA GLY A 367 21.56 2.78 12.83
C GLY A 367 20.69 2.63 11.58
N TYR A 368 21.02 3.35 10.51
CA TYR A 368 20.31 3.34 9.22
C TYR A 368 21.18 2.84 8.07
N GLU A 369 22.32 2.20 8.35
CA GLU A 369 23.31 1.79 7.35
C GLU A 369 22.78 0.72 6.38
N ASP A 370 21.76 -0.02 6.77
CA ASP A 370 21.07 -1.03 5.98
C ASP A 370 19.89 -0.49 5.15
N GLN A 371 19.53 0.78 5.35
CA GLN A 371 18.45 1.45 4.63
C GLN A 371 18.93 2.03 3.29
N SER A 372 18.02 2.33 2.37
CA SER A 372 18.35 3.03 1.12
C SER A 372 18.23 4.56 1.27
N PHE A 373 17.31 4.99 2.11
CA PHE A 373 17.08 6.38 2.50
C PHE A 373 16.80 6.43 3.99
N ALA A 374 17.20 7.49 4.66
CA ALA A 374 17.01 7.65 6.10
C ALA A 374 16.68 9.09 6.48
N LEU A 375 15.92 9.24 7.56
CA LEU A 375 15.88 10.47 8.34
C LEU A 375 17.15 10.49 9.18
N ALA A 376 18.14 11.31 8.77
CA ALA A 376 19.45 11.34 9.43
C ALA A 376 19.49 12.32 10.61
N GLU A 377 18.78 13.45 10.50
CA GLU A 377 18.69 14.47 11.55
C GLU A 377 17.43 15.30 11.44
N ILE A 378 17.07 15.94 12.53
CA ILE A 378 16.20 17.13 12.55
C ILE A 378 17.10 18.29 12.96
N ALA A 379 17.15 19.37 12.19
CA ALA A 379 17.95 20.55 12.47
C ALA A 379 17.03 21.79 12.44
N GLU A 380 16.98 22.54 13.53
CA GLU A 380 16.09 23.70 13.69
C GLU A 380 14.64 23.36 13.26
N HIS A 381 14.09 22.25 13.77
CA HIS A 381 12.79 21.68 13.44
C HIS A 381 12.60 21.23 11.97
N GLN A 382 13.66 21.17 11.15
CA GLN A 382 13.63 20.74 9.76
C GLN A 382 14.12 19.30 9.63
N ARG A 383 13.30 18.39 9.10
CA ARG A 383 13.70 17.01 8.76
C ARG A 383 14.75 17.02 7.65
N LYS A 384 15.85 16.32 7.86
CA LYS A 384 16.93 16.12 6.88
C LYS A 384 17.01 14.65 6.49
N TYR A 385 16.63 14.38 5.27
CA TYR A 385 16.68 13.04 4.68
C TYR A 385 17.93 12.88 3.84
N ILE A 386 18.50 11.69 3.83
CA ILE A 386 19.67 11.34 3.02
C ILE A 386 19.39 10.07 2.21
N LYS A 387 20.06 9.93 1.09
CA LYS A 387 20.29 8.66 0.42
C LYS A 387 21.51 8.01 1.09
N VAL A 388 21.35 6.80 1.58
CA VAL A 388 22.43 6.08 2.28
C VAL A 388 23.36 5.45 1.25
N GLU A 389 24.64 5.78 1.32
CA GLU A 389 25.66 5.15 0.49
C GLU A 389 25.98 3.77 1.07
N LYS A 390 25.74 2.70 0.28
CA LYS A 390 26.14 1.35 0.70
C LYS A 390 27.65 1.27 0.67
N SER A 391 28.26 0.95 1.82
CA SER A 391 29.68 0.62 1.89
C SER A 391 29.99 -0.51 0.93
N SER A 392 30.88 -0.26 -0.04
CA SER A 392 31.30 -1.20 -1.08
C SER A 392 32.11 -2.37 -0.50
#